data_c1fc9212b36d237e3f4f830b9e87dd7e
#
_entry.id   c1fc9212b36d237e3f4f830b9e87dd7e
#
_cell.length_a   1.000
_cell.length_b   1.000
_cell.length_c   1.000
_cell.angle_alpha   90.00
_cell.angle_beta   90.00
_cell.angle_gamma   90.00
#
_symmetry.space_group_name_H-M   'P 1'
#
loop_
_entity.id
_entity.type
_entity.pdbx_description
1 polymer ?
#
loop_
_entity_poly.entity_id
_entity_poly.type
_entity_poly.pdbx_seq_one_letter_code
_entity_poly.pdbx_strand_id
1 'polypeptide(L)'
;MDKNNLNISKIETYLNEVVDGVVSENTFFTTIPDPSIIKASDWKDMVLVDFPMGIKDLEAYGRGEVDIVLYARPHESGKKNVAKMSELEQKLNDAIANAPIENYQLVRDDARSIYDTDIDWHCNVITYILLVS
;
A
#
# COMPACT_ATOMS: atom_id res chain seq x y z
N MET A 1 -12.57 20.76 10.63
CA MET A 1 -12.24 19.89 9.48
C MET A 1 -13.34 19.99 8.42
N ASP A 2 -12.95 20.01 7.14
CA ASP A 2 -13.89 19.87 6.03
C ASP A 2 -14.29 18.40 5.88
N LYS A 3 -15.56 18.08 6.08
CA LYS A 3 -16.10 16.71 5.99
C LYS A 3 -15.95 16.09 4.59
N ASN A 4 -15.80 16.90 3.55
CA ASN A 4 -15.51 16.39 2.20
C ASN A 4 -14.18 15.67 2.14
N ASN A 5 -13.24 15.98 3.02
CA ASN A 5 -11.97 15.29 3.10
C ASN A 5 -12.08 13.85 3.61
N LEU A 6 -13.23 13.48 4.21
CA LEU A 6 -13.53 12.11 4.62
C LEU A 6 -14.09 11.25 3.47
N ASN A 7 -14.31 11.83 2.31
CA ASN A 7 -14.80 11.10 1.14
C ASN A 7 -13.76 10.04 0.71
N ILE A 8 -14.20 8.79 0.64
CA ILE A 8 -13.33 7.65 0.32
C ILE A 8 -12.65 7.85 -1.05
N SER A 9 -13.39 8.30 -2.05
CA SER A 9 -12.82 8.52 -3.39
C SER A 9 -11.74 9.60 -3.38
N LYS A 10 -11.90 10.62 -2.56
CA LYS A 10 -10.90 11.68 -2.41
C LYS A 10 -9.64 11.16 -1.72
N ILE A 11 -9.80 10.29 -0.72
CA ILE A 11 -8.69 9.62 -0.04
C ILE A 11 -7.96 8.69 -1.01
N GLU A 12 -8.68 7.91 -1.80
CA GLU A 12 -8.09 7.04 -2.82
C GLU A 12 -7.31 7.84 -3.85
N THR A 13 -7.81 9.00 -4.28
CA THR A 13 -7.10 9.91 -5.18
C THR A 13 -5.78 10.36 -4.57
N TYR A 14 -5.79 10.75 -3.30
CA TYR A 14 -4.57 11.12 -2.59
C TYR A 14 -3.56 9.95 -2.54
N LEU A 15 -4.02 8.77 -2.15
CA LEU A 15 -3.14 7.60 -2.06
C LEU A 15 -2.61 7.19 -3.43
N ASN A 16 -3.44 7.32 -4.48
CA ASN A 16 -3.01 7.07 -5.84
C ASN A 16 -1.85 8.00 -6.24
N GLU A 17 -1.97 9.27 -5.96
CA GLU A 17 -0.91 10.25 -6.24
C GLU A 17 0.39 9.94 -5.48
N VAL A 18 0.29 9.41 -4.26
CA VAL A 18 1.45 9.08 -3.44
C VAL A 18 2.14 7.80 -3.90
N VAL A 19 1.39 6.77 -4.27
CA VAL A 19 1.90 5.40 -4.41
C VAL A 19 1.94 4.91 -5.85
N ASP A 20 0.93 5.25 -6.68
CA ASP A 20 0.78 4.63 -7.99
C ASP A 20 1.93 4.96 -8.95
N GLY A 21 2.55 3.91 -9.49
CA GLY A 21 3.69 4.02 -10.40
C GLY A 21 5.00 4.46 -9.75
N VAL A 22 4.97 4.86 -8.46
CA VAL A 22 6.17 5.33 -7.73
C VAL A 22 6.92 4.16 -7.12
N VAL A 23 6.20 3.23 -6.49
CA VAL A 23 6.77 2.05 -5.84
C VAL A 23 6.82 0.87 -6.80
N SER A 24 5.75 0.66 -7.54
CA SER A 24 5.63 -0.37 -8.57
C SER A 24 4.71 0.10 -9.69
N GLU A 25 4.98 -0.33 -10.92
CA GLU A 25 4.06 -0.13 -12.04
C GLU A 25 2.76 -0.93 -11.85
N ASN A 26 2.80 -1.99 -11.05
CA ASN A 26 1.68 -2.88 -10.78
C ASN A 26 1.04 -2.52 -9.44
N THR A 27 0.33 -1.40 -9.40
CA THR A 27 -0.34 -0.89 -8.20
C THR A 27 -1.85 -1.13 -8.30
N PHE A 28 -2.42 -1.72 -7.26
CA PHE A 28 -3.84 -2.07 -7.19
C PHE A 28 -4.47 -1.53 -5.92
N PHE A 29 -5.77 -1.27 -5.97
CA PHE A 29 -6.55 -0.79 -4.85
C PHE A 29 -7.60 -1.83 -4.48
N THR A 30 -7.75 -2.11 -3.19
CA THR A 30 -8.71 -3.03 -2.59
C THR A 30 -8.37 -4.50 -2.83
N THR A 31 -8.11 -4.93 -4.05
CA THR A 31 -7.77 -6.31 -4.39
C THR A 31 -6.69 -6.37 -5.45
N ILE A 32 -5.88 -7.42 -5.40
CA ILE A 32 -4.96 -7.76 -6.48
C ILE A 32 -5.68 -8.55 -7.58
N PRO A 33 -5.13 -8.63 -8.80
CA PRO A 33 -5.71 -9.44 -9.86
C PRO A 33 -5.82 -10.93 -9.49
N ASP A 34 -6.62 -11.66 -10.27
CA ASP A 34 -6.75 -13.10 -10.13
C ASP A 34 -5.37 -13.78 -10.13
N PRO A 35 -5.15 -14.78 -9.26
CA PRO A 35 -3.89 -15.50 -9.19
C PRO A 35 -3.39 -16.04 -10.53
N SER A 36 -4.28 -16.45 -11.43
CA SER A 36 -3.91 -16.94 -12.75
C SER A 36 -3.25 -15.84 -13.61
N ILE A 37 -3.71 -14.61 -13.49
CA ILE A 37 -3.13 -13.46 -14.20
C ILE A 37 -1.73 -13.16 -13.66
N ILE A 38 -1.57 -13.15 -12.35
CA ILE A 38 -0.29 -12.90 -11.70
C ILE A 38 0.73 -13.98 -12.04
N LYS A 39 0.32 -15.25 -11.98
CA LYS A 39 1.19 -16.40 -12.29
C LYS A 39 1.64 -16.42 -13.75
N ALA A 40 0.77 -15.99 -14.66
CA ALA A 40 1.08 -15.91 -16.10
C ALA A 40 1.89 -14.67 -16.48
N SER A 41 1.99 -13.69 -15.57
CA SER A 41 2.70 -12.44 -15.82
C SER A 41 4.22 -12.59 -15.71
N ASP A 42 4.93 -11.58 -16.18
CA ASP A 42 6.37 -11.41 -15.97
C ASP A 42 6.67 -10.38 -14.86
N TRP A 43 5.66 -10.01 -14.09
CA TRP A 43 5.79 -9.02 -13.02
C TRP A 43 6.78 -9.48 -11.96
N LYS A 44 7.64 -8.55 -11.52
CA LYS A 44 8.63 -8.79 -10.46
C LYS A 44 8.14 -8.32 -9.11
N ASP A 45 7.18 -7.41 -9.11
CA ASP A 45 6.60 -6.81 -7.91
C ASP A 45 5.16 -6.33 -8.14
N MET A 46 4.46 -6.10 -7.05
CA MET A 46 3.12 -5.50 -7.01
C MET A 46 2.98 -4.70 -5.73
N VAL A 47 2.06 -3.76 -5.74
CA VAL A 47 1.64 -3.02 -4.54
C VAL A 47 0.11 -3.04 -4.46
N LEU A 48 -0.40 -3.35 -3.28
CA LEU A 48 -1.81 -3.27 -2.96
C LEU A 48 -2.03 -2.19 -1.90
N VAL A 49 -2.97 -1.30 -2.16
CA VAL A 49 -3.42 -0.29 -1.20
C VAL A 49 -4.82 -0.68 -0.72
N ASP A 50 -4.98 -0.89 0.58
CA ASP A 50 -6.22 -1.38 1.15
C ASP A 50 -6.62 -0.58 2.41
N PHE A 51 -7.95 -0.44 2.60
CA PHE A 51 -8.56 0.21 3.75
C PHE A 51 -9.33 -0.83 4.56
N PRO A 52 -8.69 -1.58 5.44
CA PRO A 52 -9.36 -2.69 6.09
C PRO A 52 -10.49 -2.28 7.04
N MET A 53 -10.44 -1.08 7.61
CA MET A 53 -11.38 -0.63 8.64
C MET A 53 -12.10 0.69 8.33
N GLY A 54 -11.85 1.29 7.19
CA GLY A 54 -12.45 2.57 6.82
C GLY A 54 -11.93 3.76 7.62
N ILE A 55 -12.65 4.87 7.52
CA ILE A 55 -12.26 6.15 8.11
C ILE A 55 -13.29 6.57 9.18
N LYS A 56 -12.81 6.93 10.37
CA LYS A 56 -13.64 7.43 11.47
C LYS A 56 -13.63 8.95 11.47
N ASP A 57 -14.83 9.52 11.61
CA ASP A 57 -15.03 10.95 11.86
C ASP A 57 -14.94 11.20 13.36
N LEU A 58 -13.90 11.91 13.79
CA LEU A 58 -13.67 12.28 15.19
C LEU A 58 -13.96 13.78 15.44
N GLU A 59 -14.78 14.39 14.60
CA GLU A 59 -15.21 15.80 14.62
C GLU A 59 -14.08 16.78 14.27
N ALA A 60 -13.03 16.89 15.08
CA ALA A 60 -11.90 17.77 14.83
C ALA A 60 -10.98 17.26 13.72
N TYR A 61 -10.95 15.94 13.50
CA TYR A 61 -10.14 15.28 12.47
C TYR A 61 -10.74 13.91 12.13
N GLY A 62 -10.27 13.32 11.04
CA GLY A 62 -10.60 11.95 10.70
C GLY A 62 -9.40 11.04 10.93
N ARG A 63 -9.67 9.76 11.18
CA ARG A 63 -8.63 8.76 11.41
C ARG A 63 -9.02 7.42 10.79
N GLY A 64 -8.06 6.82 10.09
CA GLY A 64 -8.25 5.48 9.54
C GLY A 64 -6.94 4.72 9.49
N GLU A 65 -7.02 3.47 9.09
CA GLU A 65 -5.86 2.63 8.82
C GLU A 65 -5.79 2.33 7.32
N VAL A 66 -4.58 2.40 6.80
CA VAL A 66 -4.27 2.05 5.41
C VAL A 66 -3.18 0.98 5.44
N ASP A 67 -3.45 -0.16 4.84
CA ASP A 67 -2.44 -1.17 4.60
C ASP A 67 -1.86 -0.98 3.20
N ILE A 68 -0.54 -0.85 3.13
CA ILE A 68 0.19 -0.87 1.87
C ILE A 68 0.97 -2.18 1.84
N VAL A 69 0.59 -3.07 0.93
CA VAL A 69 1.15 -4.40 0.83
C VAL A 69 2.13 -4.44 -0.32
N LEU A 70 3.39 -4.72 0.00
CA LEU A 70 4.47 -4.84 -0.96
C LEU A 70 4.69 -6.30 -1.29
N TYR A 71 4.55 -6.65 -2.57
CA TYR A 71 4.75 -8.00 -3.06
C TYR A 71 6.02 -8.07 -3.90
N ALA A 72 6.89 -9.02 -3.60
CA ALA A 72 8.06 -9.31 -4.42
C ALA A 72 7.99 -10.76 -4.88
N ARG A 73 8.19 -10.98 -6.20
CA ARG A 73 8.25 -12.34 -6.75
C ARG A 73 9.44 -13.07 -6.14
N PRO A 74 9.26 -14.27 -5.58
CA PRO A 74 10.37 -15.06 -5.05
C PRO A 74 11.37 -15.43 -6.13
N HIS A 75 12.59 -15.77 -5.71
CA HIS A 75 13.55 -16.43 -6.59
C HIS A 75 13.00 -17.78 -7.09
N GLU A 76 13.54 -18.31 -8.17
CA GLU A 76 13.14 -19.62 -8.70
C GLU A 76 13.26 -20.74 -7.65
N SER A 77 14.21 -20.61 -6.72
CA SER A 77 14.37 -21.53 -5.59
C SER A 77 13.22 -21.47 -4.57
N GLY A 78 12.29 -20.51 -4.68
CA GLY A 78 11.23 -20.25 -3.71
C GLY A 78 11.64 -19.36 -2.56
N LYS A 79 12.91 -18.99 -2.45
CA LYS A 79 13.40 -18.10 -1.40
C LYS A 79 12.89 -16.67 -1.59
N LYS A 80 12.60 -16.01 -0.48
CA LYS A 80 12.22 -14.60 -0.47
C LYS A 80 13.28 -13.74 -1.15
N ASN A 81 12.84 -12.89 -2.09
CA ASN A 81 13.72 -11.90 -2.71
C ASN A 81 13.85 -10.68 -1.81
N VAL A 82 14.72 -10.76 -0.83
CA VAL A 82 14.94 -9.73 0.19
C VAL A 82 15.45 -8.44 -0.42
N ALA A 83 16.33 -8.53 -1.42
CA ALA A 83 16.86 -7.35 -2.10
C ALA A 83 15.75 -6.56 -2.81
N LYS A 84 14.84 -7.25 -3.51
CA LYS A 84 13.70 -6.62 -4.17
C LYS A 84 12.73 -6.02 -3.16
N MET A 85 12.46 -6.72 -2.07
CA MET A 85 11.59 -6.22 -1.02
C MET A 85 12.17 -4.97 -0.36
N SER A 86 13.48 -4.96 -0.10
CA SER A 86 14.16 -3.79 0.46
C SER A 86 14.08 -2.58 -0.48
N GLU A 87 14.22 -2.80 -1.79
CA GLU A 87 14.03 -1.75 -2.80
C GLU A 87 12.62 -1.16 -2.77
N LEU A 88 11.60 -2.01 -2.69
CA LEU A 88 10.20 -1.57 -2.60
C LEU A 88 9.93 -0.77 -1.32
N GLU A 89 10.45 -1.22 -0.19
CA GLU A 89 10.31 -0.50 1.09
C GLU A 89 10.99 0.87 1.03
N GLN A 90 12.17 0.96 0.41
CA GLN A 90 12.87 2.24 0.24
C GLN A 90 12.05 3.19 -0.63
N LYS A 91 11.52 2.73 -1.74
CA LYS A 91 10.66 3.53 -2.62
C LYS A 91 9.40 4.00 -1.90
N LEU A 92 8.79 3.13 -1.08
CA LEU A 92 7.60 3.50 -0.30
C LEU A 92 7.95 4.56 0.75
N ASN A 93 9.04 4.39 1.49
CA ASN A 93 9.47 5.37 2.48
C ASN A 93 9.71 6.74 1.83
N ASP A 94 10.36 6.76 0.67
CA ASP A 94 10.62 8.01 -0.07
C ASP A 94 9.31 8.64 -0.57
N ALA A 95 8.38 7.83 -1.08
CA ALA A 95 7.07 8.30 -1.54
C ALA A 95 6.26 8.94 -0.41
N ILE A 96 6.24 8.32 0.77
CA ILE A 96 5.55 8.84 1.95
C ILE A 96 6.23 10.13 2.44
N ALA A 97 7.55 10.16 2.48
CA ALA A 97 8.30 11.35 2.91
C ALA A 97 8.08 12.55 1.99
N ASN A 98 7.87 12.32 0.71
CA ASN A 98 7.64 13.37 -0.30
C ASN A 98 6.16 13.69 -0.53
N ALA A 99 5.25 12.99 0.15
CA ALA A 99 3.82 13.21 0.00
C ALA A 99 3.41 14.60 0.52
N PRO A 100 2.46 15.28 -0.16
CA PRO A 100 1.96 16.57 0.34
C PRO A 100 1.27 16.40 1.70
N ILE A 101 1.49 17.36 2.61
CA ILE A 101 0.91 17.38 3.95
C ILE A 101 -0.10 18.54 4.04
N GLU A 102 -1.21 18.45 3.33
CA GLU A 102 -2.26 19.47 3.40
C GLU A 102 -3.42 18.97 4.27
N ASN A 103 -4.22 18.05 3.71
CA ASN A 103 -5.40 17.52 4.37
C ASN A 103 -5.21 16.09 4.83
N TYR A 104 -4.19 15.41 4.35
CA TYR A 104 -3.92 14.00 4.63
C TYR A 104 -2.48 13.81 5.09
N GLN A 105 -2.32 12.94 6.09
CA GLN A 105 -1.00 12.56 6.58
C GLN A 105 -1.00 11.07 6.87
N LEU A 106 0.05 10.38 6.42
CA LEU A 106 0.27 8.97 6.70
C LEU A 106 1.37 8.83 7.75
N VAL A 107 1.07 8.14 8.84
CA VAL A 107 2.01 7.86 9.92
C VAL A 107 2.20 6.36 10.03
N ARG A 108 3.43 5.88 9.86
CA ARG A 108 3.72 4.45 9.95
C ARG A 108 3.39 3.93 11.35
N ASP A 109 2.65 2.83 11.41
CA ASP A 109 2.21 2.22 12.65
C ASP A 109 2.82 0.84 12.85
N ASP A 110 2.73 -0.05 11.85
CA ASP A 110 3.14 -1.44 11.98
C ASP A 110 3.69 -1.98 10.66
N ALA A 111 4.44 -3.06 10.74
CA ALA A 111 4.92 -3.79 9.57
C ALA A 111 5.03 -5.28 9.91
N ARG A 112 4.60 -6.14 8.99
CA ARG A 112 4.74 -7.59 9.14
C ARG A 112 5.00 -8.24 7.79
N SER A 113 5.67 -9.38 7.82
CA SER A 113 5.95 -10.19 6.65
C SER A 113 5.04 -11.41 6.64
N ILE A 114 4.41 -11.68 5.52
CA ILE A 114 3.57 -12.85 5.31
C ILE A 114 3.87 -13.51 3.96
N TYR A 115 3.39 -14.74 3.79
CA TYR A 115 3.46 -15.47 2.54
C TYR A 115 2.05 -15.65 1.99
N ASP A 116 1.82 -15.17 0.77
CA ASP A 116 0.53 -15.31 0.08
C ASP A 116 0.51 -16.66 -0.65
N THR A 117 -0.23 -17.61 -0.11
CA THR A 117 -0.32 -18.96 -0.64
C THR A 117 -1.10 -19.06 -1.95
N ASP A 118 -1.94 -18.07 -2.27
CA ASP A 118 -2.73 -18.07 -3.49
C ASP A 118 -1.86 -17.84 -4.73
N ILE A 119 -0.82 -17.04 -4.59
CA ILE A 119 0.10 -16.69 -5.67
C ILE A 119 1.52 -17.18 -5.44
N ASP A 120 1.81 -17.73 -4.27
CA ASP A 120 3.14 -18.20 -3.85
C ASP A 120 4.20 -17.08 -3.86
N TRP A 121 3.80 -15.88 -3.45
CA TRP A 121 4.70 -14.73 -3.29
C TRP A 121 4.82 -14.34 -1.81
N HIS A 122 6.00 -13.82 -1.45
CA HIS A 122 6.18 -13.13 -0.16
C HIS A 122 5.67 -11.70 -0.25
N CYS A 123 5.12 -11.19 0.84
CA CYS A 123 4.71 -9.81 0.92
C CYS A 123 4.98 -9.22 2.31
N ASN A 124 5.22 -7.91 2.34
CA ASN A 124 5.31 -7.14 3.57
C ASN A 124 4.09 -6.21 3.64
N VAL A 125 3.36 -6.28 4.74
CA VAL A 125 2.21 -5.42 5.01
C VAL A 125 2.68 -4.28 5.90
N ILE A 126 2.63 -3.07 5.37
CA ILE A 126 2.99 -1.86 6.11
C ILE A 126 1.69 -1.13 6.43
N THR A 127 1.36 -1.02 7.70
CA THR A 127 0.16 -0.33 8.16
C THR A 127 0.48 1.12 8.50
N TYR A 128 -0.29 2.03 7.95
CA TYR A 128 -0.22 3.46 8.24
C TYR A 128 -1.50 3.91 8.91
N ILE A 129 -1.37 4.84 9.85
CA ILE A 129 -2.50 5.62 10.33
C ILE A 129 -2.67 6.78 9.36
N LEU A 130 -3.86 6.92 8.80
CA LEU A 130 -4.24 8.07 8.00
C LEU A 130 -4.93 9.10 8.88
N LEU A 131 -4.37 10.29 8.92
CA LEU A 131 -4.97 11.44 9.60
C LEU A 131 -5.54 12.39 8.54
N VAL A 132 -6.78 12.82 8.76
CA VAL A 132 -7.53 13.71 7.86
C VAL A 132 -7.86 14.98 8.60
N SER A 133 -7.49 16.10 8.03
CA SER A 133 -7.77 17.43 8.63
C SER A 133 -8.68 18.30 7.78
#